data_5a237c2c5eaf7231f810b057d7fa4ddd
#
_entry.id   5a237c2c5eaf7231f810b057d7fa4ddd
#
_cell.length_a   1.000
_cell.length_b   1.000
_cell.length_c   1.000
_cell.angle_alpha   90.00
_cell.angle_beta   90.00
_cell.angle_gamma   90.00
#
_symmetry.space_group_name_H-M   'P 1'
#
loop_
_entity.id
_entity.type
_entity.pdbx_description
1 polymer ?
#
loop_
_entity_poly.entity_id
_entity_poly.type
_entity_poly.pdbx_seq_one_letter_code
_entity_poly.pdbx_strand_id
1 'polypeptide(L)'
;DDFIDENVKIKSLKNEFFTIDTGARVFKYILVLENNSEYHVGARDFLEYIAHKIETKHWETSHPHFPYMTVDSLFDFLGFDYVADEVRVCFVEYCLYNDNPLNMFFNIIEELKINNMISVLDTFDSCSHYLINRPWEAKGGFNETIFTKTQRRLFDFKESLSLTYSGNNFPNIQRWIQLVIDFAKTELSNKFIFAELFRLNGDDFFIKINGFIQEIGIPLVMNNNGECISLLPEDFDQNEFMQLLTVLALMIYVSGSDRNCALIDLCRVSNPNVTNSLCTTNPILRAHDDELCPFGLLIKNYGLH
;
A
#
# COMPACT_ATOMS: atom_id res chain seq x y z
N ASP A 1 1.65 1.60 -20.27
CA ASP A 1 0.59 0.87 -19.55
C ASP A 1 1.12 -0.51 -19.20
N ASP A 2 1.26 -0.79 -17.90
CA ASP A 2 1.91 -2.00 -17.37
C ASP A 2 0.90 -3.16 -17.17
N PHE A 3 -0.24 -3.13 -17.87
CA PHE A 3 -1.25 -4.17 -17.79
C PHE A 3 -1.13 -5.10 -19.00
N ILE A 4 -0.97 -6.40 -18.73
CA ILE A 4 -0.93 -7.45 -19.75
C ILE A 4 -2.08 -8.43 -19.47
N ASP A 5 -3.07 -8.48 -20.36
CA ASP A 5 -4.24 -9.35 -20.23
C ASP A 5 -3.94 -10.82 -20.56
N GLU A 6 -2.92 -11.06 -21.37
CA GLU A 6 -2.58 -12.40 -21.83
C GLU A 6 -1.83 -13.20 -20.76
N ASN A 7 -2.20 -14.45 -20.58
CA ASN A 7 -1.45 -15.41 -19.78
C ASN A 7 -0.20 -15.87 -20.53
N VAL A 8 0.83 -15.03 -20.55
CA VAL A 8 2.10 -15.31 -21.19
C VAL A 8 3.10 -15.77 -20.16
N LYS A 9 3.72 -16.94 -20.39
CA LYS A 9 4.70 -17.50 -19.45
C LYS A 9 6.00 -16.69 -19.42
N ILE A 10 6.67 -16.75 -18.29
CA ILE A 10 7.99 -16.18 -18.11
C ILE A 10 9.02 -17.07 -18.81
N LYS A 11 9.77 -16.48 -19.74
CA LYS A 11 10.87 -17.14 -20.45
C LYS A 11 12.20 -17.03 -19.68
N SER A 12 12.47 -15.85 -19.12
CA SER A 12 13.67 -15.60 -18.32
C SER A 12 13.48 -14.40 -17.39
N LEU A 13 14.34 -14.31 -16.39
CA LEU A 13 14.41 -13.21 -15.43
C LEU A 13 15.74 -12.48 -15.62
N LYS A 14 15.69 -11.16 -15.75
CA LYS A 14 16.87 -10.28 -15.68
C LYS A 14 16.82 -9.51 -14.37
N ASN A 15 17.96 -9.30 -13.73
CA ASN A 15 18.09 -8.40 -12.61
C ASN A 15 19.19 -7.38 -12.86
N GLU A 16 18.94 -6.16 -12.49
CA GLU A 16 19.88 -5.05 -12.55
C GLU A 16 19.86 -4.36 -11.19
N PHE A 17 20.94 -3.72 -10.81
CA PHE A 17 20.95 -2.84 -9.65
C PHE A 17 21.67 -1.54 -9.96
N PHE A 18 21.23 -0.49 -9.31
CA PHE A 18 21.91 0.80 -9.33
C PHE A 18 22.03 1.34 -7.90
N THR A 19 23.03 2.15 -7.67
CA THR A 19 23.27 2.76 -6.36
C THR A 19 22.78 4.20 -6.43
N ILE A 20 21.91 4.59 -5.51
CA ILE A 20 21.44 5.97 -5.38
C ILE A 20 22.42 6.81 -4.53
N ASP A 21 22.26 8.13 -4.52
CA ASP A 21 23.18 9.08 -3.85
C ASP A 21 23.38 8.80 -2.36
N THR A 22 22.42 8.16 -1.70
CA THR A 22 22.54 7.73 -0.31
C THR A 22 23.42 6.48 -0.12
N GLY A 23 23.93 5.88 -1.21
CA GLY A 23 24.67 4.61 -1.19
C GLY A 23 23.78 3.36 -1.10
N ALA A 24 22.46 3.52 -1.05
CA ALA A 24 21.55 2.38 -1.07
C ALA A 24 21.48 1.75 -2.48
N ARG A 25 21.38 0.41 -2.52
CA ARG A 25 21.19 -0.34 -3.77
C ARG A 25 19.71 -0.53 -4.04
N VAL A 26 19.29 -0.16 -5.24
CA VAL A 26 17.95 -0.41 -5.76
C VAL A 26 18.05 -1.53 -6.79
N PHE A 27 17.29 -2.59 -6.58
CA PHE A 27 17.23 -3.74 -7.49
C PHE A 27 16.02 -3.58 -8.41
N LYS A 28 16.25 -3.81 -9.70
CA LYS A 28 15.25 -3.83 -10.74
C LYS A 28 15.15 -5.24 -11.30
N TYR A 29 13.94 -5.78 -11.33
CA TYR A 29 13.67 -7.10 -11.87
C TYR A 29 12.79 -6.96 -13.12
N ILE A 30 13.18 -7.66 -14.19
CA ILE A 30 12.51 -7.62 -15.48
C ILE A 30 12.20 -9.06 -15.90
N LEU A 31 10.93 -9.36 -16.05
CA LEU A 31 10.47 -10.62 -16.62
C LEU A 31 10.50 -10.49 -18.14
N VAL A 32 11.21 -11.38 -18.81
CA VAL A 32 11.12 -11.55 -20.25
C VAL A 32 10.11 -12.63 -20.52
N LEU A 33 9.02 -12.30 -21.20
CA LEU A 33 7.92 -13.20 -21.50
C LEU A 33 8.18 -14.02 -22.78
N GLU A 34 7.45 -15.11 -23.00
CA GLU A 34 7.63 -15.97 -24.18
C GLU A 34 7.41 -15.23 -25.51
N ASN A 35 6.56 -14.20 -25.53
CA ASN A 35 6.36 -13.30 -26.67
C ASN A 35 7.49 -12.27 -26.84
N ASN A 36 8.55 -12.36 -26.03
CA ASN A 36 9.70 -11.45 -25.94
C ASN A 36 9.37 -10.02 -25.46
N SER A 37 8.19 -9.77 -24.94
CA SER A 37 7.92 -8.53 -24.21
C SER A 37 8.64 -8.54 -22.86
N GLU A 38 8.92 -7.36 -22.32
CA GLU A 38 9.52 -7.17 -21.01
C GLU A 38 8.49 -6.58 -20.06
N TYR A 39 8.41 -7.14 -18.84
CA TYR A 39 7.56 -6.66 -17.77
C TYR A 39 8.41 -6.34 -16.53
N HIS A 40 8.26 -5.12 -16.00
CA HIS A 40 8.98 -4.66 -14.83
C HIS A 40 8.21 -5.02 -13.57
N VAL A 41 8.71 -5.99 -12.83
CA VAL A 41 8.08 -6.45 -11.59
C VAL A 41 8.63 -5.69 -10.37
N GLY A 42 7.73 -5.34 -9.44
CA GLY A 42 8.05 -4.55 -8.26
C GLY A 42 7.18 -4.88 -7.05
N ALA A 43 7.30 -4.08 -5.99
CA ALA A 43 6.48 -4.21 -4.78
C ALA A 43 4.97 -4.09 -5.07
N ARG A 44 4.60 -3.30 -6.09
CA ARG A 44 3.22 -3.15 -6.54
C ARG A 44 2.60 -4.50 -6.92
N ASP A 45 3.33 -5.32 -7.68
CA ASP A 45 2.83 -6.65 -8.09
C ASP A 45 2.51 -7.54 -6.90
N PHE A 46 3.29 -7.45 -5.83
CA PHE A 46 3.04 -8.20 -4.61
C PHE A 46 1.80 -7.70 -3.86
N LEU A 47 1.59 -6.37 -3.81
CA LEU A 47 0.40 -5.78 -3.21
C LEU A 47 -0.86 -6.12 -4.01
N GLU A 48 -0.82 -5.96 -5.34
CA GLU A 48 -1.94 -6.28 -6.23
C GLU A 48 -2.27 -7.77 -6.20
N TYR A 49 -1.25 -8.64 -6.12
CA TYR A 49 -1.45 -10.08 -5.97
C TYR A 49 -2.21 -10.44 -4.68
N ILE A 50 -1.77 -9.93 -3.52
CA ILE A 50 -2.44 -10.19 -2.24
C ILE A 50 -3.88 -9.68 -2.28
N ALA A 51 -4.09 -8.44 -2.75
CA ALA A 51 -5.42 -7.85 -2.89
C ALA A 51 -6.31 -8.72 -3.79
N HIS A 52 -5.82 -9.10 -4.96
CA HIS A 52 -6.53 -9.95 -5.91
C HIS A 52 -6.91 -11.33 -5.32
N LYS A 53 -5.98 -11.99 -4.64
CA LYS A 53 -6.25 -13.29 -4.02
C LYS A 53 -7.32 -13.21 -2.91
N ILE A 54 -7.30 -12.16 -2.10
CA ILE A 54 -8.35 -11.92 -1.10
C ILE A 54 -9.67 -11.57 -1.79
N GLU A 55 -9.64 -10.69 -2.78
CA GLU A 55 -10.81 -10.22 -3.49
C GLU A 55 -11.52 -11.37 -4.22
N THR A 56 -10.82 -12.14 -5.05
CA THR A 56 -11.38 -13.25 -5.83
C THR A 56 -11.94 -14.40 -4.98
N LYS A 57 -11.51 -14.48 -3.72
CA LYS A 57 -12.09 -15.47 -2.80
C LYS A 57 -13.51 -15.09 -2.34
N HIS A 58 -13.83 -13.80 -2.33
CA HIS A 58 -15.09 -13.29 -1.77
C HIS A 58 -16.00 -12.66 -2.81
N TRP A 59 -15.48 -12.26 -3.97
CA TRP A 59 -16.23 -11.62 -5.06
C TRP A 59 -15.80 -12.16 -6.42
N GLU A 60 -16.73 -12.17 -7.36
CA GLU A 60 -16.41 -12.44 -8.77
C GLU A 60 -15.78 -11.17 -9.37
N THR A 61 -14.48 -11.23 -9.64
CA THR A 61 -13.71 -10.14 -10.24
C THR A 61 -12.90 -10.67 -11.43
N SER A 62 -12.70 -9.80 -12.41
CA SER A 62 -11.85 -10.10 -13.57
C SER A 62 -10.77 -9.02 -13.66
N HIS A 63 -9.53 -9.44 -13.61
CA HIS A 63 -8.37 -8.57 -13.68
C HIS A 63 -7.41 -9.03 -14.78
N PRO A 64 -6.59 -8.13 -15.34
CA PRO A 64 -5.49 -8.49 -16.24
C PRO A 64 -4.56 -9.51 -15.58
N HIS A 65 -3.86 -10.30 -16.40
CA HIS A 65 -2.92 -11.29 -15.84
C HIS A 65 -1.80 -10.61 -15.04
N PHE A 66 -1.18 -9.58 -15.60
CA PHE A 66 -0.23 -8.73 -14.88
C PHE A 66 -0.87 -7.37 -14.54
N PRO A 67 -0.69 -6.87 -13.30
CA PRO A 67 0.18 -7.35 -12.20
C PRO A 67 -0.43 -8.44 -11.30
N TYR A 68 -1.70 -8.76 -11.43
CA TYR A 68 -2.49 -9.51 -10.43
C TYR A 68 -2.08 -10.98 -10.26
N MET A 69 -1.55 -11.61 -11.30
CA MET A 69 -1.10 -13.02 -11.29
C MET A 69 0.43 -13.13 -11.43
N THR A 70 1.16 -12.04 -11.29
CA THR A 70 2.63 -12.01 -11.41
C THR A 70 3.30 -13.00 -10.47
N VAL A 71 2.83 -13.10 -9.23
CA VAL A 71 3.41 -14.01 -8.23
C VAL A 71 3.19 -15.47 -8.60
N ASP A 72 2.00 -15.82 -9.07
CA ASP A 72 1.73 -17.19 -9.54
C ASP A 72 2.69 -17.55 -10.68
N SER A 73 2.85 -16.65 -11.65
CA SER A 73 3.80 -16.83 -12.75
C SER A 73 5.25 -16.96 -12.28
N LEU A 74 5.65 -16.25 -11.23
CA LEU A 74 6.98 -16.38 -10.63
C LEU A 74 7.17 -17.75 -9.94
N PHE A 75 6.20 -18.21 -9.16
CA PHE A 75 6.25 -19.53 -8.53
C PHE A 75 6.31 -20.63 -9.59
N ASP A 76 5.50 -20.55 -10.64
CA ASP A 76 5.50 -21.50 -11.75
C ASP A 76 6.86 -21.50 -12.48
N PHE A 77 7.41 -20.33 -12.81
CA PHE A 77 8.70 -20.18 -13.44
C PHE A 77 9.85 -20.79 -12.62
N LEU A 78 9.76 -20.72 -11.30
CA LEU A 78 10.76 -21.27 -10.38
C LEU A 78 10.56 -22.77 -10.08
N GLY A 79 9.50 -23.40 -10.62
CA GLY A 79 9.16 -24.81 -10.43
C GLY A 79 8.43 -25.11 -9.11
N PHE A 80 7.66 -24.13 -8.61
CA PHE A 80 6.89 -24.21 -7.37
C PHE A 80 5.38 -24.03 -7.63
N ASP A 81 4.89 -24.48 -8.77
CA ASP A 81 3.49 -24.43 -9.18
C ASP A 81 2.55 -25.16 -8.20
N TYR A 82 3.06 -26.14 -7.47
CA TYR A 82 2.33 -26.92 -6.46
C TYR A 82 2.08 -26.15 -5.13
N VAL A 83 2.73 -25.01 -4.91
CA VAL A 83 2.60 -24.25 -3.65
C VAL A 83 1.21 -23.64 -3.56
N ALA A 84 0.51 -23.89 -2.45
CA ALA A 84 -0.86 -23.41 -2.23
C ALA A 84 -0.92 -21.87 -2.11
N ASP A 85 -2.04 -21.28 -2.52
CA ASP A 85 -2.23 -19.83 -2.53
C ASP A 85 -2.03 -19.19 -1.14
N GLU A 86 -2.49 -19.83 -0.06
CA GLU A 86 -2.29 -19.32 1.30
C GLU A 86 -0.81 -19.22 1.69
N VAL A 87 0.02 -20.13 1.17
CA VAL A 87 1.47 -20.10 1.38
C VAL A 87 2.10 -18.99 0.54
N ARG A 88 1.67 -18.85 -0.73
CA ARG A 88 2.14 -17.77 -1.62
C ARG A 88 1.82 -16.40 -1.03
N VAL A 89 0.60 -16.19 -0.54
CA VAL A 89 0.18 -14.94 0.12
C VAL A 89 1.03 -14.65 1.35
N CYS A 90 1.22 -15.63 2.23
CA CYS A 90 2.07 -15.49 3.43
C CYS A 90 3.52 -15.13 3.08
N PHE A 91 4.09 -15.81 2.07
CA PHE A 91 5.45 -15.59 1.61
C PHE A 91 5.64 -14.19 1.04
N VAL A 92 4.71 -13.74 0.22
CA VAL A 92 4.74 -12.41 -0.41
C VAL A 92 4.52 -11.30 0.62
N GLU A 93 3.60 -11.51 1.58
CA GLU A 93 3.40 -10.58 2.69
C GLU A 93 4.69 -10.38 3.49
N TYR A 94 5.40 -11.46 3.85
CA TYR A 94 6.71 -11.36 4.48
C TYR A 94 7.71 -10.52 3.67
N CYS A 95 7.73 -10.72 2.35
CA CYS A 95 8.62 -9.96 1.48
C CYS A 95 8.33 -8.46 1.49
N LEU A 96 7.05 -8.07 1.58
CA LEU A 96 6.64 -6.66 1.62
C LEU A 96 7.10 -5.91 2.89
N TYR A 97 7.42 -6.59 3.97
CA TYR A 97 8.03 -5.95 5.15
C TYR A 97 9.50 -5.55 4.94
N ASN A 98 10.07 -5.85 3.78
CA ASN A 98 11.45 -5.53 3.44
C ASN A 98 11.55 -4.35 2.49
N ASP A 99 12.71 -3.67 2.51
CA ASP A 99 12.98 -2.51 1.64
C ASP A 99 13.08 -2.88 0.15
N ASN A 100 13.42 -4.14 -0.14
CA ASN A 100 13.49 -4.71 -1.49
C ASN A 100 12.71 -6.03 -1.53
N PRO A 101 11.38 -6.00 -1.68
CA PRO A 101 10.53 -7.19 -1.59
C PRO A 101 10.92 -8.32 -2.55
N LEU A 102 11.19 -7.98 -3.81
CA LEU A 102 11.58 -8.98 -4.80
C LEU A 102 12.94 -9.59 -4.52
N ASN A 103 13.91 -8.78 -4.12
CA ASN A 103 15.22 -9.31 -3.74
C ASN A 103 15.09 -10.27 -2.55
N MET A 104 14.24 -9.94 -1.59
CA MET A 104 13.94 -10.82 -0.46
C MET A 104 13.28 -12.12 -0.93
N PHE A 105 12.30 -12.03 -1.84
CA PHE A 105 11.64 -13.18 -2.43
C PHE A 105 12.63 -14.18 -3.03
N PHE A 106 13.52 -13.72 -3.92
CA PHE A 106 14.50 -14.59 -4.56
C PHE A 106 15.55 -15.12 -3.58
N ASN A 107 16.01 -14.30 -2.63
CA ASN A 107 16.97 -14.73 -1.62
C ASN A 107 16.42 -15.85 -0.74
N ILE A 108 15.15 -15.78 -0.32
CA ILE A 108 14.56 -16.85 0.48
C ILE A 108 14.40 -18.13 -0.34
N ILE A 109 13.94 -18.04 -1.58
CA ILE A 109 13.82 -19.21 -2.47
C ILE A 109 15.19 -19.88 -2.66
N GLU A 110 16.23 -19.09 -2.89
CA GLU A 110 17.59 -19.60 -3.01
C GLU A 110 18.08 -20.25 -1.71
N GLU A 111 17.86 -19.61 -0.57
CA GLU A 111 18.19 -20.13 0.76
C GLU A 111 17.51 -21.47 1.02
N LEU A 112 16.22 -21.60 0.71
CA LEU A 112 15.46 -22.84 0.87
C LEU A 112 16.02 -23.96 -0.04
N LYS A 113 16.40 -23.62 -1.28
CA LYS A 113 17.03 -24.58 -2.21
C LYS A 113 18.39 -25.06 -1.72
N ILE A 114 19.26 -24.14 -1.32
CA ILE A 114 20.62 -24.46 -0.85
C ILE A 114 20.59 -25.34 0.40
N ASN A 115 19.68 -25.05 1.32
CA ASN A 115 19.56 -25.75 2.60
C ASN A 115 18.68 -27.01 2.53
N ASN A 116 18.15 -27.40 1.37
CA ASN A 116 17.19 -28.49 1.19
C ASN A 116 15.94 -28.36 2.07
N MET A 117 15.46 -27.13 2.27
CA MET A 117 14.33 -26.79 3.13
C MET A 117 13.07 -26.42 2.33
N ILE A 118 12.95 -26.88 1.08
CA ILE A 118 11.81 -26.54 0.19
C ILE A 118 10.48 -26.99 0.80
N SER A 119 10.46 -28.08 1.58
CA SER A 119 9.26 -28.56 2.29
C SER A 119 8.64 -27.53 3.26
N VAL A 120 9.34 -26.45 3.57
CA VAL A 120 8.79 -25.29 4.28
C VAL A 120 7.59 -24.69 3.52
N LEU A 121 7.58 -24.79 2.19
CA LEU A 121 6.51 -24.30 1.31
C LEU A 121 5.32 -25.25 1.14
N ASP A 122 5.34 -26.43 1.79
CA ASP A 122 4.28 -27.42 1.63
C ASP A 122 2.99 -27.04 2.39
N THR A 123 3.11 -26.29 3.48
CA THR A 123 1.95 -25.87 4.29
C THR A 123 2.11 -24.43 4.80
N PHE A 124 0.97 -23.77 5.03
CA PHE A 124 0.95 -22.45 5.65
C PHE A 124 1.67 -22.42 6.99
N ASP A 125 1.42 -23.41 7.86
CA ASP A 125 1.97 -23.42 9.21
C ASP A 125 3.50 -23.56 9.20
N SER A 126 4.06 -24.41 8.34
CA SER A 126 5.52 -24.54 8.19
C SER A 126 6.15 -23.26 7.61
N CYS A 127 5.52 -22.67 6.60
CA CYS A 127 5.98 -21.45 5.96
C CYS A 127 5.95 -20.26 6.93
N SER A 128 4.81 -20.02 7.58
CA SER A 128 4.66 -18.92 8.52
C SER A 128 5.62 -19.05 9.71
N HIS A 129 5.75 -20.27 10.28
CA HIS A 129 6.69 -20.52 11.37
C HIS A 129 8.14 -20.24 10.97
N TYR A 130 8.57 -20.69 9.80
CA TYR A 130 9.91 -20.41 9.28
C TYR A 130 10.15 -18.91 9.12
N LEU A 131 9.22 -18.20 8.46
CA LEU A 131 9.35 -16.79 8.15
C LEU A 131 9.32 -15.90 9.42
N ILE A 132 8.47 -16.22 10.41
CA ILE A 132 8.42 -15.51 11.70
C ILE A 132 9.74 -15.61 12.45
N ASN A 133 10.37 -16.78 12.43
CA ASN A 133 11.59 -17.06 13.18
C ASN A 133 12.88 -16.79 12.38
N ARG A 134 12.75 -16.46 11.08
CA ARG A 134 13.90 -16.19 10.24
C ARG A 134 14.64 -14.94 10.73
N PRO A 135 15.94 -15.07 11.05
CA PRO A 135 16.72 -13.93 11.49
C PRO A 135 16.82 -12.90 10.36
N TRP A 136 16.59 -11.65 10.69
CA TRP A 136 16.92 -10.53 9.82
C TRP A 136 18.24 -9.94 10.28
N GLU A 137 19.27 -9.94 9.41
CA GLU A 137 20.58 -9.41 9.76
C GLU A 137 20.53 -7.89 9.87
N ALA A 138 20.49 -7.39 11.10
CA ALA A 138 20.76 -5.98 11.35
C ALA A 138 22.28 -5.73 11.28
N LYS A 139 22.69 -4.61 10.68
CA LYS A 139 24.07 -4.11 10.80
C LYS A 139 24.37 -3.93 12.30
N GLY A 140 25.22 -4.78 12.86
CA GLY A 140 25.61 -4.68 14.27
C GLY A 140 25.53 -5.98 15.08
N GLY A 141 25.18 -7.11 14.47
CA GLY A 141 25.24 -8.43 15.12
C GLY A 141 24.09 -8.78 16.04
N PHE A 142 23.00 -8.01 16.01
CA PHE A 142 21.78 -8.38 16.72
C PHE A 142 20.87 -9.17 15.77
N ASN A 143 20.50 -10.39 16.17
CA ASN A 143 19.49 -11.18 15.49
C ASN A 143 18.11 -10.56 15.76
N GLU A 144 17.64 -9.76 14.84
CA GLU A 144 16.31 -9.17 14.86
C GLU A 144 15.41 -9.96 13.89
N THR A 145 14.15 -10.16 14.20
CA THR A 145 13.18 -10.67 13.22
C THR A 145 12.62 -9.52 12.39
N ILE A 146 11.99 -9.83 11.25
CA ILE A 146 11.33 -8.82 10.43
C ILE A 146 10.23 -8.07 11.21
N PHE A 147 9.51 -8.78 12.09
CA PHE A 147 8.46 -8.18 12.92
C PHE A 147 9.03 -7.21 13.95
N THR A 148 10.13 -7.57 14.61
CA THR A 148 10.81 -6.66 15.54
C THR A 148 11.32 -5.40 14.83
N LYS A 149 11.89 -5.56 13.63
CA LYS A 149 12.28 -4.44 12.76
C LYS A 149 11.09 -3.56 12.40
N THR A 150 9.97 -4.17 12.00
CA THR A 150 8.76 -3.45 11.64
C THR A 150 8.18 -2.69 12.83
N GLN A 151 8.11 -3.30 14.01
CA GLN A 151 7.68 -2.66 15.26
C GLN A 151 8.53 -1.42 15.60
N ARG A 152 9.85 -1.53 15.47
CA ARG A 152 10.77 -0.40 15.67
C ARG A 152 10.53 0.71 14.67
N ARG A 153 10.37 0.38 13.37
CA ARG A 153 10.07 1.37 12.33
C ARG A 153 8.73 2.07 12.54
N LEU A 154 7.71 1.34 12.99
CA LEU A 154 6.43 1.96 13.34
C LEU A 154 6.57 2.94 14.50
N PHE A 155 7.43 2.64 15.47
CA PHE A 155 7.73 3.55 16.56
C PHE A 155 8.44 4.82 16.07
N ASP A 156 9.51 4.68 15.27
CA ASP A 156 10.26 5.81 14.70
C ASP A 156 9.35 6.69 13.82
N PHE A 157 8.48 6.06 13.02
CA PHE A 157 7.52 6.75 12.17
C PHE A 157 6.49 7.54 12.99
N LYS A 158 5.97 6.93 14.06
CA LYS A 158 5.06 7.60 15.00
C LYS A 158 5.68 8.84 15.60
N GLU A 159 6.94 8.75 16.08
CA GLU A 159 7.65 9.90 16.64
C GLU A 159 7.83 11.02 15.60
N SER A 160 8.26 10.67 14.39
CA SER A 160 8.41 11.62 13.29
C SER A 160 7.12 12.34 12.95
N LEU A 161 6.00 11.60 12.83
CA LEU A 161 4.68 12.19 12.56
C LEU A 161 4.18 13.04 13.71
N SER A 162 4.39 12.60 14.96
CA SER A 162 4.02 13.38 16.14
C SER A 162 4.73 14.72 16.19
N LEU A 163 5.99 14.79 15.77
CA LEU A 163 6.74 16.06 15.65
C LEU A 163 6.17 16.94 14.51
N THR A 164 5.83 16.35 13.37
CA THR A 164 5.28 17.06 12.21
C THR A 164 3.92 17.69 12.51
N TYR A 165 3.05 16.96 13.20
CA TYR A 165 1.71 17.41 13.59
C TYR A 165 1.64 17.90 15.03
N SER A 166 2.80 18.23 15.65
CA SER A 166 2.86 18.79 16.99
C SER A 166 2.17 20.15 17.04
N GLY A 167 1.33 20.35 18.03
CA GLY A 167 0.57 21.57 18.21
C GLY A 167 -0.95 21.35 18.13
N ASN A 168 -1.71 22.41 18.42
CA ASN A 168 -3.17 22.31 18.51
C ASN A 168 -3.88 22.42 17.15
N ASN A 169 -3.15 22.42 16.04
CA ASN A 169 -3.75 22.69 14.72
C ASN A 169 -4.43 21.46 14.12
N PHE A 170 -3.97 20.23 14.47
CA PHE A 170 -4.47 18.98 13.89
C PHE A 170 -4.60 17.87 14.94
N PRO A 171 -5.34 18.06 16.05
CA PRO A 171 -5.41 17.08 17.14
C PRO A 171 -6.06 15.76 16.72
N ASN A 172 -7.06 15.79 15.83
CA ASN A 172 -7.72 14.56 15.37
C ASN A 172 -6.84 13.78 14.40
N ILE A 173 -6.08 14.43 13.52
CA ILE A 173 -5.12 13.76 12.64
C ILE A 173 -4.04 13.08 13.47
N GLN A 174 -3.49 13.76 14.46
CA GLN A 174 -2.49 13.19 15.35
C GLN A 174 -3.04 11.98 16.10
N ARG A 175 -4.25 12.08 16.63
CA ARG A 175 -4.95 10.97 17.31
C ARG A 175 -5.20 9.79 16.36
N TRP A 176 -5.63 10.05 15.13
CA TRP A 176 -5.87 9.00 14.13
C TRP A 176 -4.57 8.28 13.72
N ILE A 177 -3.50 9.02 13.45
CA ILE A 177 -2.17 8.44 13.19
C ILE A 177 -1.74 7.53 14.34
N GLN A 178 -1.92 7.99 15.59
CA GLN A 178 -1.63 7.20 16.78
C GLN A 178 -2.42 5.89 16.80
N LEU A 179 -3.74 5.97 16.55
CA LEU A 179 -4.65 4.83 16.52
C LEU A 179 -4.22 3.81 15.45
N VAL A 180 -3.95 4.25 14.21
CA VAL A 180 -3.53 3.37 13.12
C VAL A 180 -2.20 2.68 13.41
N ILE A 181 -1.23 3.40 14.01
CA ILE A 181 0.06 2.83 14.36
C ILE A 181 -0.08 1.81 15.50
N ASP A 182 -0.86 2.11 16.52
CA ASP A 182 -1.07 1.19 17.65
C ASP A 182 -1.86 -0.05 17.19
N PHE A 183 -2.83 0.11 16.31
CA PHE A 183 -3.49 -1.00 15.62
C PHE A 183 -2.49 -1.85 14.83
N ALA A 184 -1.68 -1.23 13.98
CA ALA A 184 -0.68 -1.94 13.19
C ALA A 184 0.33 -2.70 14.07
N LYS A 185 0.74 -2.13 15.21
CA LYS A 185 1.61 -2.82 16.18
C LYS A 185 0.95 -4.07 16.75
N THR A 186 -0.32 -4.00 17.07
CA THR A 186 -1.07 -5.12 17.63
C THR A 186 -1.28 -6.22 16.57
N GLU A 187 -1.75 -5.83 15.41
CA GLU A 187 -2.07 -6.78 14.34
C GLU A 187 -0.83 -7.38 13.67
N LEU A 188 0.28 -6.64 13.55
CA LEU A 188 1.55 -7.15 13.01
C LEU A 188 2.46 -7.81 14.05
N SER A 189 1.93 -8.21 15.19
CA SER A 189 2.68 -8.85 16.27
C SER A 189 2.88 -10.34 15.98
N ASN A 190 3.95 -10.68 15.26
CA ASN A 190 4.35 -12.06 14.90
C ASN A 190 3.29 -12.84 14.11
N LYS A 191 2.52 -12.17 13.27
CA LYS A 191 1.54 -12.80 12.38
C LYS A 191 1.47 -12.11 11.04
N PHE A 192 0.89 -12.80 10.06
CA PHE A 192 0.68 -12.32 8.71
C PHE A 192 -0.80 -11.96 8.53
N ILE A 193 -1.12 -10.66 8.57
CA ILE A 193 -2.49 -10.15 8.56
C ILE A 193 -3.24 -10.51 7.29
N PHE A 194 -2.59 -10.33 6.12
CA PHE A 194 -3.24 -10.60 4.84
C PHE A 194 -3.39 -12.08 4.58
N ALA A 195 -2.40 -12.88 4.97
CA ALA A 195 -2.51 -14.33 4.87
C ALA A 195 -3.58 -14.90 5.81
N GLU A 196 -3.70 -14.34 7.02
CA GLU A 196 -4.81 -14.70 7.93
C GLU A 196 -6.16 -14.31 7.33
N LEU A 197 -6.31 -13.10 6.78
CA LEU A 197 -7.54 -12.66 6.10
C LEU A 197 -7.88 -13.56 4.92
N PHE A 198 -6.89 -13.92 4.10
CA PHE A 198 -7.09 -14.83 2.98
C PHE A 198 -7.62 -16.20 3.44
N ARG A 199 -7.19 -16.70 4.60
CA ARG A 199 -7.63 -18.00 5.15
C ARG A 199 -9.05 -17.98 5.71
N LEU A 200 -9.58 -16.83 6.09
CA LEU A 200 -10.95 -16.71 6.62
C LEU A 200 -11.98 -17.06 5.55
N ASN A 201 -13.11 -17.61 5.99
CA ASN A 201 -14.28 -17.86 5.15
C ASN A 201 -15.28 -16.71 5.28
N GLY A 202 -16.14 -16.56 4.28
CA GLY A 202 -17.22 -15.58 4.14
C GLY A 202 -17.52 -14.70 5.36
N ASP A 203 -18.35 -15.20 6.28
CA ASP A 203 -18.79 -14.39 7.43
C ASP A 203 -17.65 -13.98 8.38
N ASP A 204 -16.68 -14.87 8.63
CA ASP A 204 -15.54 -14.58 9.49
C ASP A 204 -14.65 -13.47 8.90
N PHE A 205 -14.48 -13.49 7.57
CA PHE A 205 -13.78 -12.43 6.87
C PHE A 205 -14.48 -11.08 7.05
N PHE A 206 -15.78 -11.02 6.80
CA PHE A 206 -16.54 -9.78 6.96
C PHE A 206 -16.59 -9.27 8.39
N ILE A 207 -16.68 -10.16 9.38
CA ILE A 207 -16.58 -9.80 10.81
C ILE A 207 -15.22 -9.16 11.09
N LYS A 208 -14.13 -9.77 10.62
CA LYS A 208 -12.77 -9.26 10.85
C LYS A 208 -12.55 -7.90 10.17
N ILE A 209 -12.94 -7.75 8.91
CA ILE A 209 -12.82 -6.49 8.16
C ILE A 209 -13.67 -5.40 8.80
N ASN A 210 -14.91 -5.69 9.19
CA ASN A 210 -15.76 -4.72 9.88
C ASN A 210 -15.14 -4.29 11.21
N GLY A 211 -14.49 -5.21 11.95
CA GLY A 211 -13.74 -4.87 13.14
C GLY A 211 -12.63 -3.85 12.86
N PHE A 212 -11.85 -4.06 11.81
CA PHE A 212 -10.81 -3.11 11.37
C PHE A 212 -11.40 -1.74 11.00
N ILE A 213 -12.49 -1.74 10.23
CA ILE A 213 -13.18 -0.51 9.81
C ILE A 213 -13.69 0.27 11.04
N GLN A 214 -14.27 -0.42 12.02
CA GLN A 214 -14.74 0.23 13.24
C GLN A 214 -13.61 0.82 14.07
N GLU A 215 -12.46 0.14 14.12
CA GLU A 215 -11.33 0.56 14.94
C GLU A 215 -10.52 1.69 14.30
N ILE A 216 -10.19 1.60 13.01
CA ILE A 216 -9.29 2.56 12.33
C ILE A 216 -9.95 3.38 11.23
N GLY A 217 -11.19 3.09 10.88
CA GLY A 217 -11.90 3.72 9.77
C GLY A 217 -11.49 3.19 8.40
N ILE A 218 -11.96 3.86 7.36
CA ILE A 218 -11.56 3.65 5.97
C ILE A 218 -10.87 4.93 5.49
N PRO A 219 -9.65 4.83 4.92
CA PRO A 219 -9.01 5.98 4.31
C PRO A 219 -9.85 6.53 3.15
N LEU A 220 -9.58 7.76 2.75
CA LEU A 220 -10.21 8.29 1.56
C LEU A 220 -9.77 7.48 0.33
N VAL A 221 -10.72 6.80 -0.27
CA VAL A 221 -10.55 6.10 -1.54
C VAL A 221 -11.40 6.82 -2.59
N MET A 222 -10.81 7.12 -3.72
CA MET A 222 -11.48 7.78 -4.84
C MET A 222 -11.23 6.96 -6.11
N ASN A 223 -12.31 6.69 -6.85
CA ASN A 223 -12.21 6.01 -8.13
C ASN A 223 -12.03 7.01 -9.29
N ASN A 224 -11.84 6.49 -10.50
CA ASN A 224 -11.65 7.30 -11.70
C ASN A 224 -12.89 8.15 -12.08
N ASN A 225 -14.07 7.85 -11.52
CA ASN A 225 -15.29 8.61 -11.74
C ASN A 225 -15.47 9.75 -10.71
N GLY A 226 -14.52 9.93 -9.79
CA GLY A 226 -14.61 10.91 -8.70
C GLY A 226 -15.51 10.46 -7.54
N GLU A 227 -16.00 9.22 -7.54
CA GLU A 227 -16.74 8.68 -6.40
C GLU A 227 -15.76 8.42 -5.26
N CYS A 228 -16.12 8.88 -4.07
CA CYS A 228 -15.26 8.75 -2.90
C CYS A 228 -15.97 8.02 -1.77
N ILE A 229 -15.21 7.24 -1.04
CA ILE A 229 -15.61 6.67 0.23
C ILE A 229 -14.54 6.99 1.27
N SER A 230 -14.97 7.39 2.44
CA SER A 230 -14.14 7.53 3.64
C SER A 230 -15.02 7.30 4.85
N LEU A 231 -14.51 6.59 5.83
CA LEU A 231 -15.15 6.41 7.11
C LEU A 231 -14.13 6.66 8.21
N LEU A 232 -14.38 7.66 9.02
CA LEU A 232 -13.54 7.92 10.19
C LEU A 232 -14.11 7.16 11.40
N PRO A 233 -13.28 6.76 12.37
CA PRO A 233 -13.78 6.26 13.65
C PRO A 233 -14.71 7.29 14.35
N GLU A 234 -15.56 6.81 15.25
CA GLU A 234 -16.37 7.70 16.07
C GLU A 234 -15.53 8.78 16.76
N ASP A 235 -16.11 9.97 16.92
CA ASP A 235 -15.47 11.13 17.57
C ASP A 235 -14.31 11.79 16.79
N PHE A 236 -14.12 11.51 15.50
CA PHE A 236 -13.15 12.21 14.67
C PHE A 236 -13.78 13.35 13.87
N ASP A 237 -13.15 14.52 13.88
CA ASP A 237 -13.62 15.68 13.11
C ASP A 237 -13.24 15.55 11.62
N GLN A 238 -14.26 15.41 10.78
CA GLN A 238 -14.07 15.34 9.33
C GLN A 238 -13.45 16.62 8.74
N ASN A 239 -13.64 17.78 9.36
CA ASN A 239 -13.12 19.04 8.85
C ASN A 239 -11.58 19.08 8.87
N GLU A 240 -10.94 18.48 9.88
CA GLU A 240 -9.46 18.40 9.91
C GLU A 240 -8.92 17.55 8.75
N PHE A 241 -9.60 16.44 8.43
CA PHE A 241 -9.21 15.60 7.29
C PHE A 241 -9.44 16.31 5.96
N MET A 242 -10.50 17.10 5.84
CA MET A 242 -10.73 17.96 4.67
C MET A 242 -9.63 19.01 4.51
N GLN A 243 -9.11 19.56 5.60
CA GLN A 243 -7.96 20.48 5.55
C GLN A 243 -6.70 19.77 5.02
N LEU A 244 -6.42 18.56 5.50
CA LEU A 244 -5.27 17.77 5.01
C LEU A 244 -5.38 17.48 3.50
N LEU A 245 -6.56 17.05 3.05
CA LEU A 245 -6.82 16.81 1.62
C LEU A 245 -6.67 18.10 0.80
N THR A 246 -7.07 19.24 1.36
CA THR A 246 -6.94 20.53 0.70
C THR A 246 -5.47 20.96 0.57
N VAL A 247 -4.65 20.69 1.58
CA VAL A 247 -3.19 20.92 1.51
C VAL A 247 -2.55 20.03 0.44
N LEU A 248 -2.93 18.74 0.39
CA LEU A 248 -2.46 17.82 -0.63
C LEU A 248 -2.85 18.29 -2.04
N ALA A 249 -4.10 18.74 -2.22
CA ALA A 249 -4.57 19.31 -3.48
C ALA A 249 -3.78 20.55 -3.91
N LEU A 250 -3.41 21.42 -2.97
CA LEU A 250 -2.55 22.56 -3.23
C LEU A 250 -1.14 22.12 -3.66
N MET A 251 -0.56 21.12 -3.00
CA MET A 251 0.75 20.59 -3.38
C MET A 251 0.72 19.99 -4.80
N ILE A 252 -0.32 19.24 -5.15
CA ILE A 252 -0.52 18.69 -6.50
C ILE A 252 -0.64 19.84 -7.52
N TYR A 253 -1.43 20.85 -7.21
CA TYR A 253 -1.61 22.02 -8.08
C TYR A 253 -0.30 22.78 -8.34
N VAL A 254 0.51 22.98 -7.29
CA VAL A 254 1.78 23.73 -7.39
C VAL A 254 2.86 22.92 -8.11
N SER A 255 2.88 21.60 -7.93
CA SER A 255 3.89 20.71 -8.54
C SER A 255 3.50 20.18 -9.92
N GLY A 256 2.22 20.30 -10.31
CA GLY A 256 1.69 19.78 -11.56
C GLY A 256 1.69 20.80 -12.70
N SER A 257 1.59 20.29 -13.92
CA SER A 257 1.32 21.09 -15.14
C SER A 257 -0.17 21.35 -15.36
N ASP A 258 -1.03 20.58 -14.73
CA ASP A 258 -2.47 20.74 -14.79
C ASP A 258 -2.92 21.82 -13.78
N ARG A 259 -3.70 22.78 -14.28
CA ARG A 259 -4.18 23.92 -13.49
C ARG A 259 -5.58 23.70 -12.90
N ASN A 260 -6.10 22.50 -12.97
CA ASN A 260 -7.38 22.15 -12.36
C ASN A 260 -7.23 21.99 -10.84
N CYS A 261 -8.29 22.34 -10.10
CA CYS A 261 -8.35 22.02 -8.67
C CYS A 261 -8.46 20.50 -8.49
N ALA A 262 -7.52 19.88 -7.79
CA ALA A 262 -7.53 18.44 -7.54
C ALA A 262 -8.73 17.96 -6.69
N LEU A 263 -9.44 18.88 -6.02
CA LEU A 263 -10.66 18.56 -5.25
C LEU A 263 -11.96 18.71 -6.06
N ILE A 264 -11.90 19.04 -7.36
CA ILE A 264 -13.10 19.42 -8.12
C ILE A 264 -14.14 18.30 -8.15
N ASP A 265 -13.70 17.05 -8.37
CA ASP A 265 -14.61 15.91 -8.46
C ASP A 265 -15.16 15.53 -7.09
N LEU A 266 -14.36 15.60 -6.04
CA LEU A 266 -14.81 15.45 -4.66
C LEU A 266 -15.89 16.50 -4.32
N CYS A 267 -15.63 17.77 -4.65
CA CYS A 267 -16.58 18.85 -4.40
C CYS A 267 -17.89 18.68 -5.19
N ARG A 268 -17.84 18.21 -6.44
CA ARG A 268 -19.03 17.94 -7.24
C ARG A 268 -19.95 16.89 -6.61
N VAL A 269 -19.37 15.89 -5.97
CA VAL A 269 -20.12 14.82 -5.30
C VAL A 269 -20.62 15.27 -3.94
N SER A 270 -19.77 15.88 -3.11
CA SER A 270 -20.11 16.22 -1.72
C SER A 270 -20.92 17.50 -1.58
N ASN A 271 -20.64 18.52 -2.38
CA ASN A 271 -21.35 19.81 -2.39
C ASN A 271 -21.24 20.49 -3.76
N PRO A 272 -22.11 20.14 -4.72
CA PRO A 272 -22.07 20.68 -6.08
C PRO A 272 -22.12 22.22 -6.15
N ASN A 273 -22.80 22.85 -5.19
CA ASN A 273 -23.00 24.30 -5.18
C ASN A 273 -21.72 25.11 -4.93
N VAL A 274 -20.68 24.49 -4.39
CA VAL A 274 -19.40 25.18 -4.18
C VAL A 274 -18.48 25.12 -5.41
N THR A 275 -18.86 24.42 -6.47
CA THR A 275 -18.05 24.33 -7.69
C THR A 275 -18.44 25.41 -8.70
N ASN A 276 -17.43 26.01 -9.35
CA ASN A 276 -17.64 26.95 -10.46
C ASN A 276 -16.51 26.80 -11.51
N SER A 277 -16.55 27.65 -12.56
CA SER A 277 -15.57 27.60 -13.65
C SER A 277 -14.13 27.88 -13.22
N LEU A 278 -13.91 28.59 -12.13
CA LEU A 278 -12.57 28.85 -11.62
C LEU A 278 -11.89 27.57 -11.14
N CYS A 279 -12.63 26.55 -10.72
CA CYS A 279 -12.06 25.28 -10.31
C CYS A 279 -11.25 24.57 -11.44
N THR A 280 -11.58 24.87 -12.71
CA THR A 280 -10.91 24.29 -13.88
C THR A 280 -10.02 25.29 -14.63
N THR A 281 -10.09 26.59 -14.33
CA THR A 281 -9.35 27.61 -15.06
C THR A 281 -8.27 28.26 -14.19
N ASN A 282 -8.62 28.68 -12.99
CA ASN A 282 -7.67 29.28 -12.05
C ASN A 282 -8.18 29.15 -10.60
N PRO A 283 -8.00 27.98 -9.96
CA PRO A 283 -8.53 27.71 -8.63
C PRO A 283 -7.98 28.63 -7.51
N ILE A 284 -6.84 29.29 -7.71
CA ILE A 284 -6.30 30.28 -6.74
C ILE A 284 -7.26 31.45 -6.56
N LEU A 285 -7.92 31.88 -7.62
CA LEU A 285 -8.88 33.00 -7.56
C LEU A 285 -10.12 32.69 -6.71
N ARG A 286 -10.36 31.44 -6.36
CA ARG A 286 -11.41 31.03 -5.41
C ARG A 286 -11.24 31.66 -4.01
N ALA A 287 -10.07 32.16 -3.69
CA ALA A 287 -9.81 32.90 -2.46
C ALA A 287 -10.60 34.23 -2.36
N HIS A 288 -11.11 34.73 -3.47
CA HIS A 288 -11.86 35.99 -3.58
C HIS A 288 -13.38 35.78 -3.65
N ASP A 289 -13.84 34.52 -3.67
CA ASP A 289 -15.29 34.23 -3.68
C ASP A 289 -15.95 34.62 -2.36
N ASP A 290 -17.21 35.01 -2.42
CA ASP A 290 -18.01 35.29 -1.22
C ASP A 290 -18.24 34.03 -0.39
N GLU A 291 -18.49 32.91 -1.05
CA GLU A 291 -18.59 31.58 -0.45
C GLU A 291 -17.30 30.77 -0.72
N LEU A 292 -16.46 30.70 0.29
CA LEU A 292 -15.16 30.03 0.18
C LEU A 292 -15.32 28.49 0.20
N CYS A 293 -14.86 27.86 -0.85
CA CYS A 293 -14.65 26.39 -0.84
C CYS A 293 -13.39 26.04 0.00
N PRO A 294 -13.17 24.77 0.39
CA PRO A 294 -12.01 24.38 1.19
C PRO A 294 -10.67 24.84 0.60
N PHE A 295 -10.49 24.74 -0.72
CA PHE A 295 -9.29 25.18 -1.42
C PHE A 295 -9.15 26.71 -1.38
N GLY A 296 -10.21 27.47 -1.68
CA GLY A 296 -10.21 28.93 -1.60
C GLY A 296 -9.94 29.46 -0.19
N LEU A 297 -10.48 28.80 0.83
CA LEU A 297 -10.22 29.13 2.24
C LEU A 297 -8.74 28.92 2.60
N LEU A 298 -8.15 27.81 2.15
CA LEU A 298 -6.72 27.54 2.36
C LEU A 298 -5.86 28.65 1.73
N ILE A 299 -6.07 28.93 0.44
CA ILE A 299 -5.33 29.95 -0.31
C ILE A 299 -5.43 31.32 0.41
N LYS A 300 -6.61 31.69 0.85
CA LYS A 300 -6.86 32.94 1.57
C LYS A 300 -6.12 32.99 2.92
N ASN A 301 -6.22 31.92 3.71
CA ASN A 301 -5.61 31.86 5.04
C ASN A 301 -4.08 31.88 4.99
N TYR A 302 -3.48 31.35 3.94
CA TYR A 302 -2.02 31.35 3.74
C TYR A 302 -1.52 32.54 2.92
N GLY A 303 -2.40 33.47 2.50
CA GLY A 303 -2.01 34.65 1.74
C GLY A 303 -1.41 34.34 0.36
N LEU A 304 -1.85 33.25 -0.28
CA LEU A 304 -1.34 32.75 -1.57
C LEU A 304 -2.14 33.28 -2.78
N HIS A 305 -2.86 34.39 -2.64
CA HIS A 305 -3.76 34.97 -3.66
C HIS A 305 -3.24 36.30 -4.19
#